data_306c11905387db20e98ffb161fc761f2
#
_entry.id   306c11905387db20e98ffb161fc761f2
#
_cell.length_a   1.000
_cell.length_b   1.000
_cell.length_c   1.000
_cell.angle_alpha   90.00
_cell.angle_beta   90.00
_cell.angle_gamma   90.00
#
_symmetry.space_group_name_H-M   'P 1'
#
loop_
_entity.id
_entity.type
_entity.pdbx_description
1 polymer ?
#
loop_
_entity_poly.entity_id
_entity_poly.type
_entity_poly.pdbx_seq_one_letter_code
_entity_poly.pdbx_strand_id
1 'polypeptide(L)'
;MTGVSLGVRTGSYGTLQQNGTVSPKPMLVRRPSKTLLYNPREKERGFFFFCRLLGRGKVAMLLMLALGLCVFVFGCFTVYRGGNINSEIEDTRSYAITRYEFLKPRGVIEDKSEDSNSSRVFSLTSRHRSTARPPPAPNSLSLSKPTRKKGYFPTWGHRCDHFAFPPPPPADRRRPGPRPCPVCYIPVEQAIASMPSSPSESPILRTLTYVHDENPIESEPHGGSDFGGYPSLEERDAAFNIKETMKVHCGFVKGSRPGRQTGFDFDEADLLELDQYHDVIVASAIFGNYDVIQQPRNISSEAKKNIPFYMFIDEETEMYMKNASILSSSRRVGLWRIIIVRNIPYADSRRNGKVPKLLLHRIFPNVRYSIWIDGKLELVVDPYQVLERFLWRQNATFAISRHYRRFDVFVEAEANKAAGKYENASIDHQIQFYKYHDGLTHYSRAKLPITSDVPEGCVIIREHIPITNLFTCLWFNEVDRFTSRDQLSFSTVRDKIMAKTDWSINMFMDCERRNFVIQVSICVLSCRVLC
;
A
#
# COMPACT_ATOMS: atom_id res chain seq x y z
N MET A 1 -30.28 22.06 29.11
CA MET A 1 -29.94 22.70 27.80
C MET A 1 -28.42 22.62 27.66
N THR A 2 -27.91 21.57 27.05
CA THR A 2 -26.49 21.38 26.79
C THR A 2 -26.38 21.05 25.30
N GLY A 3 -25.81 22.00 24.55
CA GLY A 3 -25.62 21.88 23.11
C GLY A 3 -24.60 20.82 22.76
N VAL A 4 -25.00 19.89 21.90
CA VAL A 4 -24.15 18.87 21.31
C VAL A 4 -23.41 19.48 20.13
N SER A 5 -22.09 19.62 20.26
CA SER A 5 -21.21 20.08 19.17
C SER A 5 -21.02 18.98 18.16
N LEU A 6 -21.57 19.14 16.98
CA LEU A 6 -21.21 18.41 15.77
C LEU A 6 -19.86 18.92 15.28
N GLY A 7 -18.85 18.10 15.32
CA GLY A 7 -17.50 18.44 14.86
C GLY A 7 -17.40 18.54 13.34
N VAL A 8 -17.90 19.61 12.76
CA VAL A 8 -17.64 20.01 11.38
C VAL A 8 -16.40 20.89 11.37
N ARG A 9 -15.30 20.42 10.82
CA ARG A 9 -14.13 21.25 10.56
C ARG A 9 -14.35 22.04 9.28
N THR A 10 -14.92 23.23 9.41
CA THR A 10 -14.84 24.27 8.38
C THR A 10 -13.61 25.12 8.66
N GLY A 11 -12.74 25.27 7.68
CA GLY A 11 -11.66 26.26 7.72
C GLY A 11 -12.25 27.67 7.74
N SER A 12 -12.04 28.40 8.82
CA SER A 12 -12.48 29.77 9.01
C SER A 12 -11.48 30.74 8.38
N TYR A 13 -11.94 31.58 7.48
CA TYR A 13 -11.29 32.83 7.10
C TYR A 13 -11.84 33.93 7.99
N GLY A 14 -10.93 34.54 8.78
CA GLY A 14 -11.26 35.70 9.59
C GLY A 14 -11.32 36.98 8.78
N THR A 15 -12.27 37.85 9.12
CA THR A 15 -12.30 39.25 8.77
C THR A 15 -12.26 40.10 10.03
N LEU A 16 -11.42 41.13 9.99
CA LEU A 16 -11.15 42.13 11.00
C LEU A 16 -12.40 42.99 11.32
N GLN A 17 -12.61 43.35 12.59
CA GLN A 17 -12.94 44.72 12.96
C GLN A 17 -12.60 45.04 14.42
N GLN A 18 -12.19 46.31 14.58
CA GLN A 18 -11.67 47.00 15.75
C GLN A 18 -12.72 47.35 16.81
N ASN A 19 -12.25 47.53 18.03
CA ASN A 19 -12.39 48.62 19.02
C ASN A 19 -12.27 48.02 20.41
N GLY A 20 -11.46 48.46 21.33
CA GLY A 20 -11.11 49.73 21.84
C GLY A 20 -11.16 49.70 23.37
N THR A 21 -10.13 50.20 24.02
CA THR A 21 -10.01 50.83 25.32
C THR A 21 -9.54 50.07 26.56
N VAL A 22 -8.41 50.56 27.06
CA VAL A 22 -7.94 51.00 28.39
C VAL A 22 -7.32 49.99 29.36
N SER A 23 -6.06 50.32 29.63
CA SER A 23 -5.05 49.96 30.65
C SER A 23 -5.51 50.23 32.11
N PRO A 24 -4.83 49.75 33.16
CA PRO A 24 -3.47 50.12 33.53
C PRO A 24 -2.54 49.04 34.18
N LYS A 25 -1.24 49.34 34.16
CA LYS A 25 -0.09 48.77 34.85
C LYS A 25 -0.13 49.09 36.37
N PRO A 26 0.80 48.61 37.27
CA PRO A 26 2.24 48.39 37.10
C PRO A 26 2.96 47.31 37.94
N MET A 27 4.27 47.23 37.71
CA MET A 27 5.46 46.99 38.57
C MET A 27 5.97 45.55 38.82
N LEU A 28 7.11 45.29 38.28
CA LEU A 28 8.53 45.27 38.71
C LEU A 28 9.08 43.96 39.30
N VAL A 29 10.20 43.52 38.72
CA VAL A 29 11.53 43.12 39.22
C VAL A 29 11.92 41.62 39.12
N ARG A 30 12.85 41.34 38.30
CA ARG A 30 14.22 40.77 38.39
C ARG A 30 14.58 39.77 37.27
N ARG A 31 15.68 40.15 36.57
CA ARG A 31 16.55 39.25 35.79
C ARG A 31 17.35 38.34 36.73
N PRO A 32 17.90 37.16 36.31
CA PRO A 32 18.92 37.09 35.28
C PRO A 32 18.94 35.81 34.41
N SER A 33 19.89 35.86 33.55
CA SER A 33 20.73 34.88 32.83
C SER A 33 20.31 34.39 31.47
N LYS A 34 21.22 34.71 30.56
CA LYS A 34 21.30 34.40 29.16
C LYS A 34 21.44 32.90 28.93
N THR A 35 20.53 32.31 28.21
CA THR A 35 20.79 31.11 27.43
C THR A 35 20.44 31.44 25.96
N LEU A 36 21.40 31.27 25.08
CA LEU A 36 21.29 31.49 23.65
C LEU A 36 20.29 30.48 23.06
N LEU A 37 19.08 30.94 22.84
CA LEU A 37 18.12 30.23 22.00
C LEU A 37 18.39 30.59 20.55
N TYR A 38 18.93 29.62 19.82
CA TYR A 38 19.09 29.66 18.37
C TYR A 38 17.72 29.82 17.72
N ASN A 39 17.49 30.93 17.01
CA ASN A 39 16.24 31.27 16.37
C ASN A 39 16.29 30.87 14.88
N PRO A 40 15.52 29.86 14.44
CA PRO A 40 15.56 29.39 13.04
C PRO A 40 14.99 30.37 12.02
N ARG A 41 14.41 31.49 12.44
CA ARG A 41 13.67 32.41 11.54
C ARG A 41 14.54 33.35 10.68
N GLU A 42 15.80 33.52 11.00
CA GLU A 42 16.65 34.44 10.21
C GLU A 42 17.22 33.82 8.91
N LYS A 43 17.32 32.47 8.82
CA LYS A 43 17.78 31.81 7.59
C LYS A 43 16.74 31.79 6.48
N GLU A 44 15.45 31.88 6.80
CA GLU A 44 14.40 31.91 5.77
C GLU A 44 14.29 33.26 5.03
N ARG A 45 14.63 34.37 5.67
CA ARG A 45 14.55 35.70 5.03
C ARG A 45 15.58 35.91 3.92
N GLY A 46 16.74 35.31 4.04
CA GLY A 46 17.76 35.35 2.98
C GLY A 46 17.40 34.55 1.74
N PHE A 47 16.75 33.40 1.95
CA PHE A 47 16.39 32.48 0.87
C PHE A 47 15.19 33.00 0.02
N PHE A 48 14.20 33.62 0.68
CA PHE A 48 13.09 34.25 -0.05
C PHE A 48 13.51 35.45 -0.88
N PHE A 49 14.56 36.14 -0.48
CA PHE A 49 15.09 37.26 -1.25
C PHE A 49 15.82 36.78 -2.51
N PHE A 50 16.55 35.66 -2.43
CA PHE A 50 17.26 35.06 -3.57
C PHE A 50 16.27 34.47 -4.60
N CYS A 51 15.22 33.78 -4.18
CA CYS A 51 14.17 33.29 -5.07
C CYS A 51 13.38 34.40 -5.75
N ARG A 52 13.26 35.57 -5.11
CA ARG A 52 12.56 36.74 -5.69
C ARG A 52 13.41 37.49 -6.72
N LEU A 53 14.75 37.39 -6.61
CA LEU A 53 15.67 37.96 -7.60
C LEU A 53 15.77 37.09 -8.86
N LEU A 54 15.70 35.76 -8.71
CA LEU A 54 15.71 34.82 -9.83
C LEU A 54 14.40 34.80 -10.63
N GLY A 55 13.32 35.34 -10.08
CA GLY A 55 12.00 35.44 -10.73
C GLY A 55 11.84 36.55 -11.78
N ARG A 56 12.86 37.36 -12.03
CA ARG A 56 12.84 38.35 -13.12
C ARG A 56 13.44 37.70 -14.37
N GLY A 57 12.58 37.17 -15.22
CA GLY A 57 12.82 36.23 -16.32
C GLY A 57 13.98 36.50 -17.31
N LYS A 58 14.55 37.68 -17.36
CA LYS A 58 15.68 37.96 -18.28
C LYS A 58 17.05 37.58 -17.70
N VAL A 59 17.24 37.72 -16.38
CA VAL A 59 18.50 37.37 -15.70
C VAL A 59 18.62 35.86 -15.50
N ALA A 60 17.51 35.20 -15.16
CA ALA A 60 17.45 33.74 -15.04
C ALA A 60 17.74 33.05 -16.38
N MET A 61 17.25 33.60 -17.50
CA MET A 61 17.50 33.05 -18.83
C MET A 61 18.97 33.22 -19.25
N LEU A 62 19.60 34.34 -18.91
CA LEU A 62 21.04 34.58 -19.18
C LEU A 62 21.95 33.67 -18.35
N LEU A 63 21.59 33.41 -17.07
CA LEU A 63 22.32 32.50 -16.22
C LEU A 63 22.19 31.04 -16.71
N MET A 64 21.02 30.63 -17.15
CA MET A 64 20.81 29.27 -17.71
C MET A 64 21.54 29.09 -19.04
N LEU A 65 21.61 30.11 -19.89
CA LEU A 65 22.40 30.11 -21.13
C LEU A 65 23.91 30.05 -20.85
N ALA A 66 24.39 30.80 -19.85
CA ALA A 66 25.80 30.77 -19.45
C ALA A 66 26.19 29.41 -18.86
N LEU A 67 25.30 28.80 -18.03
CA LEU A 67 25.52 27.48 -17.46
C LEU A 67 25.53 26.40 -18.57
N GLY A 68 24.60 26.46 -19.51
CA GLY A 68 24.56 25.57 -20.67
C GLY A 68 25.80 25.65 -21.53
N LEU A 69 26.33 26.88 -21.75
CA LEU A 69 27.56 27.10 -22.49
C LEU A 69 28.79 26.54 -21.73
N CYS A 70 28.85 26.71 -20.41
CA CYS A 70 29.91 26.12 -19.58
C CYS A 70 29.92 24.61 -19.63
N VAL A 71 28.73 23.96 -19.52
CA VAL A 71 28.61 22.50 -19.61
C VAL A 71 29.02 22.01 -21.00
N PHE A 72 28.63 22.72 -22.06
CA PHE A 72 29.00 22.37 -23.43
C PHE A 72 30.52 22.49 -23.66
N VAL A 73 31.14 23.57 -23.22
CA VAL A 73 32.59 23.78 -23.34
C VAL A 73 33.37 22.75 -22.53
N PHE A 74 32.90 22.44 -21.30
CA PHE A 74 33.51 21.41 -20.46
C PHE A 74 33.36 20.02 -21.07
N GLY A 75 32.17 19.69 -21.64
CA GLY A 75 31.94 18.47 -22.38
C GLY A 75 32.82 18.31 -23.61
N CYS A 76 32.97 19.36 -24.40
CA CYS A 76 33.90 19.38 -25.53
C CYS A 76 35.36 19.22 -25.09
N PHE A 77 35.75 19.83 -23.97
CA PHE A 77 37.12 19.74 -23.43
C PHE A 77 37.43 18.32 -22.91
N THR A 78 36.46 17.65 -22.28
CA THR A 78 36.63 16.27 -21.81
C THR A 78 36.70 15.28 -22.97
N VAL A 79 35.91 15.48 -24.04
CA VAL A 79 35.98 14.67 -25.27
C VAL A 79 37.30 14.89 -26.01
N TYR A 80 37.77 16.14 -26.10
CA TYR A 80 39.05 16.46 -26.74
C TYR A 80 40.27 15.92 -25.96
N ARG A 81 40.19 15.88 -24.61
CA ARG A 81 41.25 15.30 -23.77
C ARG A 81 41.21 13.79 -23.71
N GLY A 82 40.03 13.15 -23.91
CA GLY A 82 39.87 11.70 -24.01
C GLY A 82 40.36 11.10 -25.34
N GLY A 83 40.49 11.93 -26.40
CA GLY A 83 41.02 11.50 -27.70
C GLY A 83 42.53 11.26 -27.75
N ASN A 84 43.28 11.70 -26.75
CA ASN A 84 44.75 11.61 -26.74
C ASN A 84 45.31 10.51 -25.77
N ILE A 85 44.47 9.66 -25.20
CA ILE A 85 44.90 8.59 -24.27
C ILE A 85 44.65 7.17 -24.84
N ASN A 86 44.18 7.05 -26.07
CA ASN A 86 43.86 5.74 -26.68
C ASN A 86 44.98 5.12 -27.53
N SER A 87 46.25 5.40 -27.24
CA SER A 87 47.36 4.75 -27.95
C SER A 87 48.24 3.84 -27.06
N GLU A 88 47.89 3.60 -25.79
CA GLU A 88 48.73 2.74 -24.92
C GLU A 88 47.99 1.68 -24.08
N ILE A 89 46.71 1.36 -24.37
CA ILE A 89 46.00 0.27 -23.69
C ILE A 89 45.31 -0.64 -24.71
N GLU A 90 46.10 -1.31 -25.54
CA GLU A 90 45.61 -2.37 -26.43
C GLU A 90 46.15 -3.79 -26.08
N ASP A 91 46.76 -3.96 -24.92
CA ASP A 91 47.41 -5.25 -24.57
C ASP A 91 46.82 -5.96 -23.32
N THR A 92 45.68 -5.55 -22.79
CA THR A 92 45.09 -6.25 -21.61
C THR A 92 43.60 -6.60 -21.74
N ARG A 93 43.04 -6.65 -22.94
CA ARG A 93 41.61 -7.00 -23.15
C ARG A 93 41.38 -8.29 -23.92
N SER A 94 42.33 -9.24 -23.89
CA SER A 94 42.22 -10.51 -24.60
C SER A 94 41.87 -11.74 -23.73
N TYR A 95 41.45 -11.57 -22.47
CA TYR A 95 41.13 -12.72 -21.58
C TYR A 95 39.71 -12.76 -20.99
N ALA A 96 38.75 -11.96 -21.48
CA ALA A 96 37.41 -11.95 -20.89
C ALA A 96 36.23 -12.21 -21.86
N ILE A 97 36.47 -12.60 -23.12
CA ILE A 97 35.41 -12.92 -24.08
C ILE A 97 35.63 -14.30 -24.69
N THR A 98 35.57 -15.34 -23.87
CA THR A 98 35.50 -16.74 -24.34
C THR A 98 34.75 -17.60 -23.32
N ARG A 99 33.47 -17.28 -23.04
CA ARG A 99 32.59 -18.23 -22.31
C ARG A 99 31.11 -18.02 -22.50
N TYR A 100 30.65 -17.61 -23.69
CA TYR A 100 29.21 -17.59 -24.01
C TYR A 100 28.92 -17.90 -25.48
N GLU A 101 29.56 -18.93 -26.04
CA GLU A 101 29.17 -19.52 -27.31
C GLU A 101 29.41 -21.03 -27.27
N PHE A 102 28.50 -21.76 -26.65
CA PHE A 102 28.29 -23.18 -26.91
C PHE A 102 26.95 -23.58 -26.30
N LEU A 103 25.92 -23.62 -27.15
CA LEU A 103 24.80 -24.56 -27.11
C LEU A 103 23.72 -24.11 -28.08
N LYS A 104 23.98 -24.34 -29.39
CA LYS A 104 22.92 -24.53 -30.38
C LYS A 104 22.91 -26.05 -30.70
N PRO A 105 21.76 -26.71 -30.65
CA PRO A 105 21.69 -28.08 -31.17
C PRO A 105 21.60 -28.03 -32.70
N ARG A 106 22.44 -28.86 -33.27
CA ARG A 106 22.60 -29.15 -34.70
C ARG A 106 21.39 -29.93 -35.19
N GLY A 107 20.93 -29.59 -36.43
CA GLY A 107 19.82 -30.21 -37.12
C GLY A 107 20.00 -31.71 -37.41
N VAL A 108 18.87 -32.37 -37.56
CA VAL A 108 18.74 -33.69 -38.08
C VAL A 108 18.06 -33.61 -39.46
N ILE A 109 18.66 -34.32 -40.36
CA ILE A 109 18.51 -34.51 -41.76
C ILE A 109 17.10 -35.00 -42.16
N GLU A 110 16.64 -34.51 -43.30
CA GLU A 110 15.53 -35.04 -44.11
C GLU A 110 15.67 -36.53 -44.43
N ASP A 111 14.56 -37.25 -44.44
CA ASP A 111 14.36 -38.26 -45.46
C ASP A 111 12.90 -38.35 -45.91
N LYS A 112 12.74 -38.50 -47.22
CA LYS A 112 11.52 -38.55 -48.00
C LYS A 112 10.96 -39.96 -48.06
N SER A 113 9.60 -40.05 -48.14
CA SER A 113 8.86 -40.94 -49.06
C SER A 113 7.36 -40.73 -48.81
N GLU A 114 6.63 -40.16 -49.72
CA GLU A 114 5.77 -40.70 -50.76
C GLU A 114 4.60 -41.56 -50.25
N ASP A 115 3.47 -41.03 -50.61
CA ASP A 115 2.32 -41.56 -51.35
C ASP A 115 1.01 -41.85 -50.60
N SER A 116 0.02 -41.27 -51.19
CA SER A 116 -1.29 -41.68 -51.74
C SER A 116 -2.57 -41.32 -50.99
N ASN A 117 -3.27 -40.40 -51.65
CA ASN A 117 -4.69 -40.43 -52.06
C ASN A 117 -5.76 -40.99 -51.12
N SER A 118 -6.73 -40.18 -50.74
CA SER A 118 -8.10 -40.36 -51.25
C SER A 118 -9.03 -39.20 -50.86
N SER A 119 -9.49 -38.56 -51.88
CA SER A 119 -10.62 -37.63 -51.94
C SER A 119 -11.93 -38.30 -51.55
N ARG A 120 -12.80 -37.63 -50.82
CA ARG A 120 -14.25 -37.65 -51.13
C ARG A 120 -14.95 -36.39 -50.62
N VAL A 121 -15.32 -35.62 -51.63
CA VAL A 121 -16.34 -34.58 -51.65
C VAL A 121 -17.71 -35.24 -51.47
N PHE A 122 -18.60 -34.67 -50.64
CA PHE A 122 -20.02 -34.69 -50.95
C PHE A 122 -20.69 -33.39 -50.50
N SER A 123 -21.36 -32.81 -51.48
CA SER A 123 -22.15 -31.58 -51.47
C SER A 123 -23.60 -31.81 -51.06
N LEU A 124 -24.16 -30.74 -50.47
CA LEU A 124 -25.53 -30.18 -50.68
C LEU A 124 -26.75 -31.11 -50.67
N THR A 125 -27.72 -30.79 -49.79
CA THR A 125 -29.07 -30.29 -50.15
C THR A 125 -29.90 -30.00 -48.90
N SER A 126 -30.36 -28.80 -48.74
CA SER A 126 -31.65 -28.12 -48.93
C SER A 126 -32.82 -28.54 -48.01
N ARG A 127 -33.29 -27.49 -47.34
CA ARG A 127 -34.69 -27.18 -47.02
C ARG A 127 -35.56 -28.21 -46.30
N HIS A 128 -35.95 -27.88 -45.03
CA HIS A 128 -37.40 -27.77 -44.77
C HIS A 128 -37.67 -26.81 -43.60
N ARG A 129 -38.55 -25.86 -43.86
CA ARG A 129 -39.13 -24.87 -42.95
C ARG A 129 -40.27 -25.58 -42.25
N SER A 130 -40.22 -25.68 -40.91
CA SER A 130 -41.38 -26.07 -40.11
C SER A 130 -41.47 -25.09 -38.94
N THR A 131 -42.55 -24.34 -38.97
CA THR A 131 -43.02 -23.44 -37.90
C THR A 131 -43.57 -24.26 -36.75
N ALA A 132 -42.92 -24.21 -35.59
CA ALA A 132 -43.52 -24.69 -34.37
C ALA A 132 -43.42 -23.57 -33.28
N ARG A 133 -44.57 -23.25 -32.76
CA ARG A 133 -44.86 -22.26 -31.68
C ARG A 133 -44.14 -22.68 -30.39
N PRO A 134 -43.53 -21.74 -29.66
CA PRO A 134 -42.91 -22.09 -28.36
C PRO A 134 -43.96 -22.39 -27.29
N PRO A 135 -43.66 -23.30 -26.36
CA PRO A 135 -44.55 -23.61 -25.24
C PRO A 135 -44.51 -22.50 -24.18
N PRO A 136 -45.57 -22.36 -23.36
CA PRO A 136 -45.67 -21.32 -22.35
C PRO A 136 -44.64 -21.53 -21.25
N ALA A 137 -44.09 -20.41 -20.75
CA ALA A 137 -43.15 -20.36 -19.63
C ALA A 137 -43.73 -20.96 -18.35
N PRO A 138 -42.97 -21.75 -17.57
CA PRO A 138 -43.42 -22.19 -16.27
C PRO A 138 -43.40 -21.04 -15.26
N ASN A 139 -44.44 -21.03 -14.43
CA ASN A 139 -44.69 -20.09 -13.35
C ASN A 139 -43.46 -19.85 -12.48
N SER A 140 -43.14 -18.56 -12.27
CA SER A 140 -42.13 -18.08 -11.33
C SER A 140 -42.43 -18.59 -9.91
N LEU A 141 -41.68 -19.58 -9.47
CA LEU A 141 -41.54 -19.87 -8.05
C LEU A 141 -40.76 -18.73 -7.41
N SER A 142 -41.44 -17.97 -6.58
CA SER A 142 -40.84 -16.95 -5.73
C SER A 142 -39.82 -17.60 -4.80
N LEU A 143 -38.55 -17.45 -5.12
CA LEU A 143 -37.47 -17.82 -4.21
C LEU A 143 -37.47 -16.81 -3.06
N SER A 144 -38.00 -17.21 -1.93
CA SER A 144 -37.95 -16.45 -0.68
C SER A 144 -36.48 -16.20 -0.32
N LYS A 145 -36.09 -14.93 -0.27
CA LYS A 145 -34.79 -14.49 0.29
C LYS A 145 -34.65 -15.08 1.71
N PRO A 146 -33.49 -15.64 2.08
CA PRO A 146 -33.25 -16.07 3.45
C PRO A 146 -33.34 -14.84 4.36
N THR A 147 -34.29 -14.84 5.26
CA THR A 147 -34.45 -13.85 6.31
C THR A 147 -33.30 -13.98 7.29
N ARG A 148 -32.32 -13.05 7.15
CA ARG A 148 -31.22 -12.87 8.11
C ARG A 148 -31.83 -12.52 9.47
N LYS A 149 -31.64 -13.35 10.47
CA LYS A 149 -32.02 -13.07 11.87
C LYS A 149 -31.25 -11.81 12.31
N LYS A 150 -31.96 -10.68 12.37
CA LYS A 150 -31.46 -9.44 12.98
C LYS A 150 -31.27 -9.71 14.46
N GLY A 151 -30.03 -9.65 14.93
CA GLY A 151 -29.75 -9.44 16.35
C GLY A 151 -30.45 -8.16 16.79
N TYR A 152 -31.19 -8.23 17.89
CA TYR A 152 -31.97 -7.15 18.46
C TYR A 152 -31.03 -6.10 19.04
N PHE A 153 -30.71 -5.07 18.25
CA PHE A 153 -30.16 -3.81 18.75
C PHE A 153 -31.30 -2.80 18.86
N PRO A 154 -31.36 -1.95 19.91
CA PRO A 154 -32.41 -0.98 20.05
C PRO A 154 -32.39 -0.03 18.86
N THR A 155 -33.54 0.18 18.21
CA THR A 155 -33.79 0.95 17.00
C THR A 155 -33.77 2.45 17.26
N TRP A 156 -32.64 2.97 17.68
CA TRP A 156 -32.31 4.40 17.44
C TRP A 156 -31.36 4.39 16.24
N GLY A 157 -31.77 5.00 15.12
CA GLY A 157 -30.98 5.08 13.91
C GLY A 157 -29.56 5.58 14.22
N HIS A 158 -28.55 5.06 13.53
CA HIS A 158 -27.18 5.47 13.73
C HIS A 158 -27.08 7.00 13.49
N ARG A 159 -26.33 7.73 14.33
CA ARG A 159 -26.22 9.21 14.25
C ARG A 159 -25.78 9.71 12.87
N CYS A 160 -25.11 8.88 12.09
CA CYS A 160 -24.65 9.18 10.74
C CYS A 160 -25.63 8.77 9.64
N ASP A 161 -26.79 8.17 9.94
CA ASP A 161 -27.75 7.72 8.90
C ASP A 161 -28.33 8.87 8.08
N HIS A 162 -28.41 10.05 8.68
CA HIS A 162 -28.87 11.28 8.03
C HIS A 162 -27.72 12.19 7.56
N PHE A 163 -26.48 11.69 7.56
CA PHE A 163 -25.33 12.47 7.11
C PHE A 163 -25.39 12.66 5.60
N ALA A 164 -25.79 13.87 5.17
CA ALA A 164 -25.75 14.26 3.77
C ALA A 164 -24.36 14.82 3.42
N PHE A 165 -23.79 14.36 2.30
CA PHE A 165 -22.58 14.96 1.78
C PHE A 165 -22.86 16.43 1.41
N PRO A 166 -22.13 17.40 1.94
CA PRO A 166 -22.23 18.77 1.46
C PRO A 166 -21.84 18.81 -0.03
N PRO A 167 -22.39 19.77 -0.79
CA PRO A 167 -22.02 19.93 -2.18
C PRO A 167 -20.50 20.11 -2.30
N PRO A 168 -19.88 19.57 -3.36
CA PRO A 168 -18.43 19.68 -3.54
C PRO A 168 -18.04 21.17 -3.57
N PRO A 169 -16.98 21.56 -2.84
CA PRO A 169 -16.52 22.93 -2.87
C PRO A 169 -16.12 23.32 -4.30
N PRO A 170 -16.31 24.58 -4.69
CA PRO A 170 -15.96 25.06 -6.03
C PRO A 170 -14.51 24.73 -6.35
N ALA A 171 -14.26 24.36 -7.60
CA ALA A 171 -12.93 23.96 -8.06
C ALA A 171 -11.92 25.10 -7.83
N ASP A 172 -10.95 24.85 -6.96
CA ASP A 172 -9.86 25.79 -6.73
C ASP A 172 -8.72 25.48 -7.71
N ARG A 173 -8.54 26.35 -8.69
CA ARG A 173 -7.48 26.25 -9.70
C ARG A 173 -6.06 26.32 -9.10
N ARG A 174 -5.90 26.83 -7.86
CA ARG A 174 -4.61 26.98 -7.18
C ARG A 174 -4.14 25.72 -6.47
N ARG A 175 -5.00 24.72 -6.28
CA ARG A 175 -4.69 23.46 -5.61
C ARG A 175 -5.15 22.28 -6.46
N PRO A 176 -4.38 21.90 -7.49
CA PRO A 176 -4.68 20.72 -8.27
C PRO A 176 -4.46 19.48 -7.41
N GLY A 177 -5.42 18.56 -7.39
CA GLY A 177 -5.30 17.27 -6.71
C GLY A 177 -6.61 16.82 -6.05
N PRO A 178 -6.68 15.53 -5.65
CA PRO A 178 -7.85 15.00 -4.98
C PRO A 178 -7.95 15.57 -3.56
N ARG A 179 -9.17 15.98 -3.19
CA ARG A 179 -9.49 16.60 -1.89
C ARG A 179 -10.10 15.57 -0.95
N PRO A 180 -9.96 15.75 0.41
CA PRO A 180 -10.77 15.01 1.36
C PRO A 180 -12.24 15.34 1.17
N CYS A 181 -13.12 14.36 1.30
CA CYS A 181 -14.55 14.55 1.44
C CYS A 181 -14.94 14.45 2.92
N PRO A 182 -16.07 15.07 3.31
CA PRO A 182 -16.57 14.95 4.66
C PRO A 182 -16.89 13.49 5.01
N VAL A 183 -16.58 13.10 6.25
CA VAL A 183 -16.89 11.78 6.80
C VAL A 183 -17.57 11.99 8.16
N CYS A 184 -18.65 11.29 8.40
CA CYS A 184 -19.30 11.32 9.68
C CYS A 184 -18.63 10.35 10.64
N TYR A 185 -18.02 10.87 11.71
CA TYR A 185 -17.50 10.10 12.84
C TYR A 185 -18.40 10.33 14.07
N ILE A 186 -18.62 9.26 14.83
CA ILE A 186 -19.27 9.37 16.14
C ILE A 186 -18.21 9.73 17.21
N PRO A 187 -18.60 10.21 18.40
CA PRO A 187 -17.68 10.44 19.51
C PRO A 187 -16.87 9.18 19.85
N VAL A 188 -15.65 9.35 20.33
CA VAL A 188 -14.71 8.24 20.60
C VAL A 188 -15.30 7.23 21.57
N GLU A 189 -15.97 7.68 22.64
CA GLU A 189 -16.60 6.81 23.64
C GLU A 189 -17.68 5.93 23.03
N GLN A 190 -18.44 6.47 22.08
CA GLN A 190 -19.46 5.71 21.35
C GLN A 190 -18.81 4.73 20.35
N ALA A 191 -17.71 5.13 19.71
CA ALA A 191 -16.95 4.26 18.83
C ALA A 191 -16.37 3.06 19.61
N ILE A 192 -15.81 3.29 20.79
CA ILE A 192 -15.33 2.23 21.69
C ILE A 192 -16.49 1.30 22.10
N ALA A 193 -17.63 1.86 22.49
CA ALA A 193 -18.81 1.08 22.87
C ALA A 193 -19.41 0.28 21.70
N SER A 194 -19.10 0.64 20.45
CA SER A 194 -19.53 -0.08 19.25
C SER A 194 -18.59 -1.22 18.86
N MET A 195 -17.47 -1.41 19.56
CA MET A 195 -16.55 -2.51 19.28
C MET A 195 -17.24 -3.86 19.52
N PRO A 196 -17.26 -4.76 18.54
CA PRO A 196 -17.88 -6.07 18.70
C PRO A 196 -17.23 -6.87 19.84
N SER A 197 -18.03 -7.48 20.69
CA SER A 197 -17.56 -8.25 21.86
C SER A 197 -16.85 -9.56 21.49
N SER A 198 -17.15 -10.12 20.31
CA SER A 198 -16.56 -11.36 19.78
C SER A 198 -15.99 -11.14 18.39
N PRO A 199 -14.96 -11.91 17.97
CA PRO A 199 -14.48 -11.88 16.59
C PRO A 199 -15.59 -12.19 15.58
N SER A 200 -15.46 -11.60 14.39
CA SER A 200 -16.34 -11.88 13.26
C SER A 200 -16.21 -13.33 12.80
N GLU A 201 -17.28 -13.88 12.28
CA GLU A 201 -17.25 -15.23 11.73
C GLU A 201 -16.47 -15.26 10.40
N SER A 202 -15.56 -16.23 10.28
CA SER A 202 -14.83 -16.48 9.03
C SER A 202 -15.63 -17.42 8.14
N PRO A 203 -16.04 -17.00 6.92
CA PRO A 203 -16.80 -17.89 6.03
C PRO A 203 -15.95 -19.08 5.58
N ILE A 204 -16.49 -20.29 5.66
CA ILE A 204 -15.86 -21.56 5.27
C ILE A 204 -14.60 -21.87 6.09
N LEU A 205 -13.55 -21.03 5.98
CA LEU A 205 -12.25 -21.26 6.58
C LEU A 205 -12.27 -21.04 8.10
N ARG A 206 -12.09 -22.12 8.88
CA ARG A 206 -12.04 -22.09 10.36
C ARG A 206 -10.61 -22.05 10.89
N THR A 207 -9.70 -22.82 10.25
CA THR A 207 -8.33 -22.96 10.71
C THR A 207 -7.36 -22.67 9.57
N LEU A 208 -6.48 -21.71 9.78
CA LEU A 208 -5.41 -21.37 8.85
C LEU A 208 -4.05 -21.62 9.52
N THR A 209 -3.26 -22.49 8.92
CA THR A 209 -1.87 -22.77 9.31
C THR A 209 -0.92 -22.42 8.17
N TYR A 210 0.39 -22.39 8.46
CA TYR A 210 1.35 -21.89 7.51
C TYR A 210 2.41 -22.94 7.23
N VAL A 211 2.88 -22.96 5.99
CA VAL A 211 4.01 -23.81 5.58
C VAL A 211 5.25 -23.34 6.33
N HIS A 212 5.98 -24.31 6.87
CA HIS A 212 7.29 -24.15 7.45
C HIS A 212 8.23 -25.11 6.74
N ASP A 213 9.27 -24.56 6.13
CA ASP A 213 10.32 -25.31 5.45
C ASP A 213 11.67 -24.63 5.74
N GLU A 214 12.58 -25.36 6.36
CA GLU A 214 13.89 -24.80 6.72
C GLU A 214 14.79 -24.58 5.50
N ASN A 215 14.58 -25.33 4.42
CA ASN A 215 15.38 -25.31 3.21
C ASN A 215 14.54 -25.24 1.93
N PRO A 216 13.79 -24.16 1.71
CA PRO A 216 12.98 -24.00 0.51
C PRO A 216 13.88 -23.93 -0.73
N ILE A 217 13.49 -24.64 -1.79
CA ILE A 217 14.23 -24.73 -3.04
C ILE A 217 13.37 -24.17 -4.18
N GLU A 218 13.94 -23.26 -4.96
CA GLU A 218 13.30 -22.77 -6.16
C GLU A 218 13.12 -23.90 -7.17
N SER A 219 11.88 -24.26 -7.45
CA SER A 219 11.52 -25.33 -8.39
C SER A 219 11.11 -24.81 -9.77
N GLU A 220 10.75 -23.52 -9.85
CA GLU A 220 10.22 -22.89 -11.05
C GLU A 220 10.84 -21.48 -11.24
N PRO A 221 11.10 -21.04 -12.48
CA PRO A 221 11.47 -19.65 -12.76
C PRO A 221 10.40 -18.70 -12.22
N HIS A 222 10.80 -17.65 -11.53
CA HIS A 222 9.89 -16.66 -10.91
C HIS A 222 8.94 -17.26 -9.86
N GLY A 223 9.40 -18.25 -9.08
CA GLY A 223 8.60 -18.94 -8.06
C GLY A 223 8.42 -18.19 -6.73
N GLY A 224 9.00 -16.99 -6.55
CA GLY A 224 8.98 -16.25 -5.28
C GLY A 224 10.38 -16.07 -4.69
N SER A 225 10.54 -16.28 -3.39
CA SER A 225 11.80 -16.09 -2.66
C SER A 225 11.99 -17.12 -1.55
N ASP A 226 13.22 -17.19 -1.02
CA ASP A 226 13.56 -17.94 0.20
C ASP A 226 12.62 -17.60 1.38
N PHE A 227 12.24 -16.34 1.52
CA PHE A 227 11.36 -15.89 2.58
C PHE A 227 9.92 -16.39 2.39
N GLY A 228 9.45 -16.48 1.15
CA GLY A 228 8.13 -16.99 0.77
C GLY A 228 8.05 -18.50 0.62
N GLY A 229 9.20 -19.18 0.45
CA GLY A 229 9.30 -20.64 0.33
C GLY A 229 9.05 -21.19 -1.08
N TYR A 230 9.13 -20.35 -2.12
CA TYR A 230 8.99 -20.75 -3.53
C TYR A 230 7.77 -21.63 -3.83
N PRO A 231 6.53 -21.21 -3.48
CA PRO A 231 5.36 -22.03 -3.80
C PRO A 231 5.27 -22.28 -5.31
N SER A 232 5.07 -23.53 -5.71
CA SER A 232 4.84 -23.90 -7.11
C SER A 232 3.54 -23.28 -7.67
N LEU A 233 3.35 -23.30 -8.98
CA LEU A 233 2.09 -22.86 -9.58
C LEU A 233 0.90 -23.70 -9.12
N GLU A 234 1.11 -25.01 -8.95
CA GLU A 234 0.08 -25.91 -8.44
C GLU A 234 -0.31 -25.54 -7.00
N GLU A 235 0.67 -25.31 -6.11
CA GLU A 235 0.42 -24.89 -4.73
C GLU A 235 -0.25 -23.51 -4.67
N ARG A 236 0.20 -22.58 -5.53
CA ARG A 236 -0.44 -21.26 -5.67
C ARG A 236 -1.92 -21.40 -6.02
N ASP A 237 -2.25 -22.18 -7.03
CA ASP A 237 -3.64 -22.34 -7.48
C ASP A 237 -4.48 -23.14 -6.47
N ALA A 238 -3.90 -24.16 -5.86
CA ALA A 238 -4.54 -24.94 -4.78
C ALA A 238 -4.88 -24.06 -3.57
N ALA A 239 -4.07 -23.03 -3.26
CA ALA A 239 -4.31 -22.13 -2.15
C ALA A 239 -5.61 -21.29 -2.30
N PHE A 240 -6.16 -21.17 -3.51
CA PHE A 240 -7.46 -20.56 -3.76
C PHE A 240 -8.65 -21.52 -3.64
N ASN A 241 -8.40 -22.82 -3.40
CA ASN A 241 -9.46 -23.81 -3.15
C ASN A 241 -9.78 -23.84 -1.65
N ILE A 242 -10.59 -22.87 -1.19
CA ILE A 242 -10.85 -22.61 0.23
C ILE A 242 -11.59 -23.76 0.86
N LYS A 243 -11.05 -24.29 1.97
CA LYS A 243 -11.56 -25.40 2.79
C LYS A 243 -11.67 -24.94 4.25
N GLU A 244 -12.33 -25.73 5.08
CA GLU A 244 -12.48 -25.46 6.51
C GLU A 244 -11.12 -25.36 7.23
N THR A 245 -10.15 -26.17 6.84
CA THR A 245 -8.78 -26.15 7.33
C THR A 245 -7.84 -26.05 6.15
N MET A 246 -6.90 -25.09 6.21
CA MET A 246 -5.90 -24.85 5.16
C MET A 246 -4.51 -24.69 5.76
N LYS A 247 -3.52 -25.09 4.96
CA LYS A 247 -2.10 -24.78 5.18
C LYS A 247 -1.55 -24.11 3.91
N VAL A 248 -0.99 -22.89 4.06
CA VAL A 248 -0.55 -22.08 2.92
C VAL A 248 0.84 -21.48 3.16
N HIS A 249 1.55 -21.19 2.09
CA HIS A 249 2.71 -20.31 2.15
C HIS A 249 2.28 -18.89 2.56
N CYS A 250 3.04 -18.25 3.45
CA CYS A 250 2.71 -16.94 4.00
C CYS A 250 3.95 -16.24 4.59
N GLY A 251 5.05 -16.22 3.86
CA GLY A 251 6.33 -15.75 4.37
C GLY A 251 6.83 -16.54 5.59
N PHE A 252 7.95 -16.17 6.14
CA PHE A 252 8.50 -16.74 7.38
C PHE A 252 8.61 -18.29 7.33
N VAL A 253 9.04 -18.85 6.20
CA VAL A 253 9.11 -20.31 6.05
C VAL A 253 10.29 -20.93 6.76
N LYS A 254 11.36 -20.17 7.03
CA LYS A 254 12.52 -20.55 7.84
C LYS A 254 12.35 -20.15 9.30
N GLY A 255 13.18 -20.68 10.16
CA GLY A 255 13.26 -20.33 11.58
C GLY A 255 12.18 -20.98 12.46
N SER A 256 12.26 -20.79 13.76
CA SER A 256 11.34 -21.42 14.72
C SER A 256 9.96 -20.75 14.84
N ARG A 257 9.92 -19.44 14.54
CA ARG A 257 8.71 -18.61 14.53
C ARG A 257 8.96 -17.33 13.74
N PRO A 258 7.92 -16.60 13.29
CA PRO A 258 8.11 -15.30 12.65
C PRO A 258 9.00 -14.37 13.48
N GLY A 259 10.01 -13.80 12.83
CA GLY A 259 10.97 -12.89 13.48
C GLY A 259 12.15 -13.54 14.19
N ARG A 260 12.29 -14.87 14.15
CA ARG A 260 13.44 -15.58 14.72
C ARG A 260 14.10 -16.48 13.67
N GLN A 261 15.22 -16.04 13.12
CA GLN A 261 16.00 -16.72 12.07
C GLN A 261 15.20 -16.96 10.78
N THR A 262 14.32 -16.01 10.45
CA THR A 262 13.39 -16.12 9.31
C THR A 262 13.84 -15.30 8.09
N GLY A 263 14.92 -14.52 8.21
CA GLY A 263 15.29 -13.51 7.22
C GLY A 263 14.41 -12.24 7.28
N PHE A 264 13.71 -12.05 8.40
CA PHE A 264 13.02 -10.82 8.80
C PHE A 264 12.92 -10.88 10.34
N ASP A 265 14.03 -10.53 10.99
CA ASP A 265 14.26 -10.91 12.37
C ASP A 265 14.11 -9.74 13.33
N PHE A 266 13.64 -10.03 14.55
CA PHE A 266 13.47 -9.06 15.63
C PHE A 266 14.38 -9.39 16.80
N ASP A 267 14.71 -8.36 17.59
CA ASP A 267 15.37 -8.57 18.87
C ASP A 267 14.44 -9.33 19.83
N GLU A 268 14.99 -10.15 20.73
CA GLU A 268 14.21 -11.03 21.63
C GLU A 268 13.20 -10.24 22.50
N ALA A 269 13.57 -9.05 22.95
CA ALA A 269 12.67 -8.19 23.72
C ALA A 269 11.47 -7.71 22.88
N ASP A 270 11.69 -7.43 21.60
CA ASP A 270 10.62 -7.06 20.67
C ASP A 270 9.70 -8.26 20.38
N LEU A 271 10.25 -9.47 20.24
CA LEU A 271 9.47 -10.70 20.04
C LEU A 271 8.48 -10.97 21.18
N LEU A 272 8.89 -10.71 22.45
CA LEU A 272 8.01 -10.85 23.61
C LEU A 272 6.87 -9.82 23.60
N GLU A 273 7.15 -8.60 23.12
CA GLU A 273 6.15 -7.53 23.00
C GLU A 273 5.14 -7.83 21.86
N LEU A 274 5.63 -8.33 20.73
CA LEU A 274 4.80 -8.68 19.56
C LEU A 274 3.83 -9.85 19.81
N ASP A 275 4.14 -10.71 20.80
CA ASP A 275 3.27 -11.83 21.23
C ASP A 275 2.14 -11.40 22.18
N GLN A 276 2.16 -10.16 22.68
CA GLN A 276 1.13 -9.70 23.61
C GLN A 276 -0.25 -9.57 22.91
N TYR A 277 -1.31 -9.78 23.70
CA TYR A 277 -2.67 -9.57 23.23
C TYR A 277 -2.99 -8.07 23.13
N HIS A 278 -3.53 -7.67 22.00
CA HIS A 278 -4.09 -6.34 21.79
C HIS A 278 -5.39 -6.41 21.01
N ASP A 279 -6.43 -5.71 21.46
CA ASP A 279 -7.64 -5.56 20.66
C ASP A 279 -7.38 -4.81 19.37
N VAL A 280 -6.56 -3.75 19.42
CA VAL A 280 -6.27 -2.87 18.29
C VAL A 280 -4.79 -2.48 18.30
N ILE A 281 -4.16 -2.48 17.12
CA ILE A 281 -2.86 -1.85 16.90
C ILE A 281 -2.91 -0.91 15.70
N VAL A 282 -2.01 0.08 15.70
CA VAL A 282 -1.66 0.87 14.51
C VAL A 282 -0.24 0.52 14.11
N ALA A 283 -0.02 0.18 12.85
CA ALA A 283 1.30 -0.24 12.38
C ALA A 283 1.72 0.53 11.12
N SER A 284 3.02 0.74 10.98
CA SER A 284 3.66 1.41 9.85
C SER A 284 5.08 0.87 9.65
N ALA A 285 5.73 1.24 8.53
CA ALA A 285 7.14 0.92 8.31
C ALA A 285 7.86 1.99 7.51
N ILE A 286 9.16 2.10 7.76
CA ILE A 286 10.12 2.89 6.98
C ILE A 286 11.36 2.03 6.78
N PHE A 287 11.62 1.60 5.55
CA PHE A 287 12.82 0.85 5.15
C PHE A 287 13.64 1.66 4.16
N GLY A 288 14.98 1.53 4.21
CA GLY A 288 15.92 2.26 3.35
C GLY A 288 15.85 3.78 3.54
N ASN A 289 15.46 4.24 4.70
CA ASN A 289 15.35 5.67 5.05
C ASN A 289 14.48 6.48 4.05
N TYR A 290 13.42 5.86 3.52
CA TYR A 290 12.64 6.39 2.39
C TYR A 290 11.65 7.48 2.78
N ASP A 291 11.16 7.45 4.02
CA ASP A 291 10.16 8.38 4.56
C ASP A 291 10.62 8.96 5.91
N VAL A 292 9.97 10.02 6.35
CA VAL A 292 10.19 10.61 7.70
C VAL A 292 8.99 10.28 8.57
N ILE A 293 9.26 9.85 9.82
CA ILE A 293 8.21 9.49 10.78
C ILE A 293 7.25 10.67 11.00
N GLN A 294 5.97 10.41 10.76
CA GLN A 294 4.89 11.35 11.02
C GLN A 294 4.21 11.02 12.36
N GLN A 295 3.93 12.05 13.16
CA GLN A 295 3.29 11.85 14.46
C GLN A 295 1.76 11.87 14.32
N PRO A 296 1.04 10.85 14.85
CA PRO A 296 -0.42 10.88 14.88
C PRO A 296 -0.95 12.07 15.67
N ARG A 297 -2.02 12.68 15.18
CA ARG A 297 -2.71 13.81 15.84
C ARG A 297 -4.16 13.49 16.16
N ASN A 298 -4.74 14.21 17.12
CA ASN A 298 -6.14 14.05 17.57
C ASN A 298 -6.45 12.63 18.06
N ILE A 299 -5.47 12.00 18.70
CA ILE A 299 -5.62 10.70 19.34
C ILE A 299 -6.11 10.91 20.76
N SER A 300 -7.19 10.24 21.14
CA SER A 300 -7.78 10.31 22.47
C SER A 300 -6.84 9.77 23.56
N SER A 301 -7.14 10.08 24.83
CA SER A 301 -6.45 9.50 25.99
C SER A 301 -6.61 7.99 26.04
N GLU A 302 -7.81 7.50 25.74
CA GLU A 302 -8.17 6.08 25.70
C GLU A 302 -7.36 5.34 24.63
N ALA A 303 -7.29 5.89 23.41
CA ALA A 303 -6.51 5.29 22.34
C ALA A 303 -5.00 5.33 22.62
N LYS A 304 -4.46 6.42 23.20
CA LYS A 304 -3.05 6.49 23.62
C LYS A 304 -2.70 5.47 24.70
N LYS A 305 -3.64 5.13 25.56
CA LYS A 305 -3.45 4.15 26.64
C LYS A 305 -3.58 2.71 26.14
N ASN A 306 -4.55 2.43 25.26
CA ASN A 306 -4.98 1.07 24.93
C ASN A 306 -4.52 0.58 23.56
N ILE A 307 -4.10 1.47 22.66
CA ILE A 307 -3.68 1.13 21.30
C ILE A 307 -2.19 1.40 21.13
N PRO A 308 -1.34 0.38 21.04
CA PRO A 308 0.06 0.57 20.70
C PRO A 308 0.23 0.94 19.23
N PHE A 309 1.22 1.81 18.97
CA PHE A 309 1.61 2.27 17.65
C PHE A 309 2.99 1.70 17.34
N TYR A 310 3.11 0.82 16.35
CA TYR A 310 4.35 0.17 15.96
C TYR A 310 4.89 0.70 14.63
N MET A 311 6.19 1.05 14.63
CA MET A 311 6.92 1.46 13.43
C MET A 311 8.06 0.49 13.19
N PHE A 312 7.98 -0.29 12.10
CA PHE A 312 9.07 -1.17 11.67
C PHE A 312 10.10 -0.38 10.87
N ILE A 313 11.37 -0.55 11.21
CA ILE A 313 12.49 0.06 10.48
C ILE A 313 13.59 -0.97 10.25
N ASP A 314 14.37 -0.78 9.18
CA ASP A 314 15.59 -1.56 8.97
C ASP A 314 16.82 -0.93 9.65
N GLU A 315 17.95 -1.61 9.58
CA GLU A 315 19.21 -1.17 10.19
C GLU A 315 19.74 0.12 9.56
N GLU A 316 19.50 0.34 8.26
CA GLU A 316 19.87 1.59 7.59
C GLU A 316 19.10 2.78 8.15
N THR A 317 17.79 2.64 8.30
CA THR A 317 16.91 3.66 8.88
C THR A 317 17.24 3.87 10.37
N GLU A 318 17.52 2.80 11.12
CA GLU A 318 17.97 2.88 12.51
C GLU A 318 19.24 3.73 12.65
N MET A 319 20.25 3.45 11.81
CA MET A 319 21.52 4.17 11.83
C MET A 319 21.30 5.65 11.51
N TYR A 320 20.51 5.97 10.50
CA TYR A 320 20.16 7.35 10.17
C TYR A 320 19.48 8.06 11.35
N MET A 321 18.48 7.44 11.97
CA MET A 321 17.72 8.03 13.06
C MET A 321 18.57 8.24 14.33
N LYS A 322 19.51 7.34 14.63
CA LYS A 322 20.47 7.51 15.73
C LYS A 322 21.42 8.67 15.47
N ASN A 323 21.99 8.76 14.25
CA ASN A 323 22.90 9.83 13.87
C ASN A 323 22.20 11.20 13.88
N ALA A 324 20.92 11.24 13.51
CA ALA A 324 20.10 12.45 13.56
C ALA A 324 19.53 12.76 14.96
N SER A 325 19.88 11.98 15.99
CA SER A 325 19.35 12.11 17.36
C SER A 325 17.82 12.04 17.47
N ILE A 326 17.17 11.37 16.51
CA ILE A 326 15.72 11.15 16.49
C ILE A 326 15.34 9.95 17.36
N LEU A 327 16.15 8.87 17.32
CA LEU A 327 15.91 7.63 18.05
C LEU A 327 16.79 7.59 19.31
N SER A 328 16.14 7.53 20.47
CA SER A 328 16.78 7.34 21.76
C SER A 328 16.87 5.86 22.16
N SER A 329 17.54 5.57 23.29
CA SER A 329 17.61 4.22 23.86
C SER A 329 16.24 3.62 24.23
N SER A 330 15.22 4.48 24.46
CA SER A 330 13.85 4.02 24.75
C SER A 330 13.15 3.35 23.57
N ARG A 331 13.72 3.43 22.36
CA ARG A 331 13.11 2.97 21.10
C ARG A 331 11.69 3.52 20.88
N ARG A 332 11.46 4.78 21.30
CA ARG A 332 10.19 5.49 21.08
C ARG A 332 10.45 6.81 20.37
N VAL A 333 9.56 7.12 19.41
CA VAL A 333 9.52 8.40 18.75
C VAL A 333 8.08 8.89 18.80
N GLY A 334 7.79 9.78 19.77
CA GLY A 334 6.43 10.20 20.07
C GLY A 334 5.55 9.00 20.50
N LEU A 335 4.45 8.77 19.78
CA LEU A 335 3.58 7.61 20.02
C LEU A 335 4.14 6.29 19.47
N TRP A 336 5.06 6.35 18.49
CA TRP A 336 5.59 5.17 17.84
C TRP A 336 6.57 4.41 18.72
N ARG A 337 6.31 3.12 18.94
CA ARG A 337 7.26 2.12 19.38
C ARG A 337 8.04 1.64 18.16
N ILE A 338 9.35 1.77 18.16
CA ILE A 338 10.23 1.41 17.05
C ILE A 338 10.63 -0.05 17.20
N ILE A 339 10.32 -0.84 16.18
CA ILE A 339 10.74 -2.24 16.03
C ILE A 339 11.81 -2.31 14.94
N ILE A 340 13.00 -2.78 15.33
CA ILE A 340 14.12 -2.88 14.40
C ILE A 340 14.10 -4.26 13.74
N VAL A 341 14.08 -4.26 12.42
CA VAL A 341 14.11 -5.48 11.61
C VAL A 341 15.52 -5.72 11.10
N ARG A 342 16.02 -6.91 11.35
CA ARG A 342 17.34 -7.36 10.90
C ARG A 342 17.20 -8.42 9.83
N ASN A 343 18.27 -8.64 9.06
CA ASN A 343 18.31 -9.70 8.05
C ASN A 343 17.14 -9.61 7.05
N ILE A 344 16.85 -8.38 6.54
CA ILE A 344 15.75 -8.17 5.61
C ILE A 344 15.89 -8.99 4.33
N PRO A 345 14.80 -9.65 3.83
CA PRO A 345 14.90 -10.68 2.79
C PRO A 345 15.09 -10.13 1.38
N TYR A 346 14.82 -8.86 1.13
CA TYR A 346 14.84 -8.29 -0.21
C TYR A 346 15.79 -7.09 -0.30
N ALA A 347 16.47 -6.97 -1.44
CA ALA A 347 17.24 -5.76 -1.76
C ALA A 347 16.33 -4.53 -2.02
N ASP A 348 15.07 -4.73 -2.44
CA ASP A 348 14.09 -3.65 -2.62
C ASP A 348 13.42 -3.30 -1.28
N SER A 349 13.77 -2.15 -0.70
CA SER A 349 13.20 -1.64 0.55
C SER A 349 11.66 -1.53 0.50
N ARG A 350 11.08 -1.27 -0.68
CA ARG A 350 9.62 -1.24 -0.86
C ARG A 350 9.00 -2.62 -0.75
N ARG A 351 9.71 -3.68 -1.17
CA ARG A 351 9.27 -5.07 -1.00
C ARG A 351 9.37 -5.49 0.46
N ASN A 352 10.46 -5.14 1.17
CA ASN A 352 10.56 -5.33 2.61
C ASN A 352 9.41 -4.69 3.39
N GLY A 353 8.97 -3.49 2.99
CA GLY A 353 7.81 -2.83 3.57
C GLY A 353 6.48 -3.58 3.36
N LYS A 354 6.38 -4.51 2.40
CA LYS A 354 5.17 -5.33 2.19
C LYS A 354 5.07 -6.47 3.22
N VAL A 355 6.19 -6.91 3.79
CA VAL A 355 6.18 -7.93 4.83
C VAL A 355 5.30 -7.50 6.02
N PRO A 356 5.62 -6.44 6.78
CA PRO A 356 4.75 -6.04 7.88
C PRO A 356 3.38 -5.54 7.39
N LYS A 357 3.28 -4.92 6.21
CA LYS A 357 2.02 -4.44 5.67
C LYS A 357 0.98 -5.53 5.46
N LEU A 358 1.37 -6.64 4.88
CA LEU A 358 0.46 -7.73 4.51
C LEU A 358 0.44 -8.86 5.55
N LEU A 359 1.56 -9.10 6.24
CA LEU A 359 1.73 -10.23 7.16
C LEU A 359 1.68 -9.83 8.65
N LEU A 360 0.99 -8.73 9.02
CA LEU A 360 0.86 -8.33 10.43
C LEU A 360 0.33 -9.46 11.32
N HIS A 361 -0.61 -10.27 10.84
CA HIS A 361 -1.18 -11.40 11.58
C HIS A 361 -0.16 -12.53 11.85
N ARG A 362 0.95 -12.59 11.10
CA ARG A 362 2.07 -13.49 11.38
C ARG A 362 3.01 -12.91 12.43
N ILE A 363 3.19 -11.58 12.42
CA ILE A 363 4.06 -10.84 13.35
C ILE A 363 3.35 -10.66 14.70
N PHE A 364 2.04 -10.40 14.68
CA PHE A 364 1.19 -10.20 15.86
C PHE A 364 0.10 -11.28 15.90
N PRO A 365 0.40 -12.47 16.38
CA PRO A 365 -0.55 -13.60 16.36
C PRO A 365 -1.78 -13.38 17.24
N ASN A 366 -1.66 -12.52 18.25
CA ASN A 366 -2.66 -12.28 19.30
C ASN A 366 -3.33 -10.89 19.18
N VAL A 367 -3.36 -10.30 17.98
CA VAL A 367 -4.01 -9.02 17.72
C VAL A 367 -5.32 -9.24 16.98
N ARG A 368 -6.37 -8.53 17.40
CA ARG A 368 -7.68 -8.65 16.77
C ARG A 368 -7.87 -7.70 15.59
N TYR A 369 -7.62 -6.40 15.78
CA TYR A 369 -7.74 -5.39 14.73
C TYR A 369 -6.42 -4.69 14.45
N SER A 370 -6.15 -4.38 13.21
CA SER A 370 -5.02 -3.53 12.85
C SER A 370 -5.40 -2.45 11.84
N ILE A 371 -4.77 -1.29 12.00
CA ILE A 371 -4.76 -0.20 11.04
C ILE A 371 -3.32 -0.04 10.55
N TRP A 372 -3.09 -0.39 9.29
CA TRP A 372 -1.84 -0.10 8.61
C TRP A 372 -1.89 1.28 7.98
N ILE A 373 -0.83 2.07 8.13
CA ILE A 373 -0.60 3.32 7.40
C ILE A 373 0.83 3.35 6.86
N ASP A 374 1.04 3.77 5.61
CA ASP A 374 2.40 3.92 5.04
C ASP A 374 3.15 5.04 5.78
N GLY A 375 4.49 4.93 5.94
CA GLY A 375 5.34 5.82 6.74
C GLY A 375 5.25 7.32 6.42
N LYS A 376 4.91 7.66 5.17
CA LYS A 376 4.69 9.04 4.72
C LYS A 376 3.37 9.68 5.17
N LEU A 377 2.51 8.94 5.85
CA LEU A 377 1.16 9.40 6.22
C LEU A 377 1.10 9.73 7.71
N GLU A 378 0.36 10.78 8.01
CA GLU A 378 -0.01 11.19 9.35
C GLU A 378 -1.46 10.79 9.62
N LEU A 379 -1.71 10.03 10.69
CA LEU A 379 -3.06 9.73 11.18
C LEU A 379 -3.62 10.94 11.93
N VAL A 380 -4.81 11.42 11.55
CA VAL A 380 -5.40 12.65 12.13
C VAL A 380 -6.81 12.45 12.70
N VAL A 381 -7.27 11.22 12.75
CA VAL A 381 -8.54 10.81 13.38
C VAL A 381 -8.26 9.63 14.29
N ASP A 382 -8.98 9.55 15.40
CA ASP A 382 -8.81 8.49 16.39
C ASP A 382 -9.00 7.10 15.78
N PRO A 383 -8.15 6.11 16.09
CA PRO A 383 -8.25 4.75 15.57
C PRO A 383 -9.61 4.08 15.80
N TYR A 384 -10.24 4.29 16.97
CA TYR A 384 -11.56 3.73 17.25
C TYR A 384 -12.64 4.30 16.31
N GLN A 385 -12.57 5.59 15.99
CA GLN A 385 -13.49 6.21 15.02
C GLN A 385 -13.25 5.70 13.60
N VAL A 386 -12.00 5.42 13.23
CA VAL A 386 -11.65 4.80 11.94
C VAL A 386 -12.20 3.38 11.84
N LEU A 387 -11.99 2.55 12.88
CA LEU A 387 -12.51 1.19 12.93
C LEU A 387 -14.03 1.15 12.90
N GLU A 388 -14.67 2.00 13.69
CA GLU A 388 -16.13 2.10 13.73
C GLU A 388 -16.67 2.45 12.34
N ARG A 389 -16.11 3.48 11.69
CA ARG A 389 -16.60 3.96 10.37
C ARG A 389 -16.41 2.94 9.25
N PHE A 390 -15.26 2.29 9.20
CA PHE A 390 -14.88 1.51 8.02
C PHE A 390 -15.02 -0.01 8.19
N LEU A 391 -15.03 -0.54 9.42
CA LEU A 391 -15.27 -1.95 9.69
C LEU A 391 -16.61 -2.17 10.39
N TRP A 392 -16.75 -1.72 11.63
CA TRP A 392 -17.86 -2.17 12.50
C TRP A 392 -19.21 -1.72 11.99
N ARG A 393 -19.38 -0.45 11.63
CA ARG A 393 -20.61 0.10 11.03
C ARG A 393 -20.97 -0.57 9.72
N GLN A 394 -19.98 -1.00 8.97
CA GLN A 394 -20.16 -1.65 7.66
C GLN A 394 -20.32 -3.17 7.78
N ASN A 395 -20.22 -3.73 8.98
CA ASN A 395 -20.16 -5.17 9.20
C ASN A 395 -19.10 -5.84 8.28
N ALA A 396 -17.96 -5.18 8.13
CA ALA A 396 -16.84 -5.60 7.29
C ALA A 396 -15.68 -6.06 8.16
N THR A 397 -14.87 -6.98 7.63
CA THR A 397 -13.66 -7.49 8.30
C THR A 397 -12.39 -7.00 7.64
N PHE A 398 -12.52 -6.40 6.45
CA PHE A 398 -11.41 -5.80 5.71
C PHE A 398 -11.89 -4.55 4.98
N ALA A 399 -11.15 -3.45 5.12
CA ALA A 399 -11.45 -2.20 4.44
C ALA A 399 -10.19 -1.57 3.85
N ILE A 400 -10.32 -1.07 2.63
CA ILE A 400 -9.25 -0.41 1.88
C ILE A 400 -9.87 0.65 0.97
N SER A 401 -9.16 1.76 0.71
CA SER A 401 -9.67 2.73 -0.26
C SER A 401 -9.36 2.31 -1.70
N ARG A 402 -10.24 2.67 -2.62
CA ARG A 402 -9.95 2.57 -4.05
C ARG A 402 -8.99 3.68 -4.49
N HIS A 403 -8.24 3.44 -5.57
CA HIS A 403 -7.44 4.49 -6.19
C HIS A 403 -8.34 5.63 -6.70
N TYR A 404 -7.91 6.88 -6.57
CA TYR A 404 -8.77 8.05 -6.82
C TYR A 404 -9.19 8.24 -8.29
N ARG A 405 -8.45 7.70 -9.26
CA ARG A 405 -8.74 7.88 -10.70
C ARG A 405 -8.44 6.67 -11.61
N ARG A 406 -7.67 5.69 -11.16
CA ARG A 406 -7.39 4.48 -11.92
C ARG A 406 -8.12 3.31 -11.25
N PHE A 407 -9.04 2.71 -11.98
CA PHE A 407 -9.90 1.63 -11.47
C PHE A 407 -9.62 0.30 -12.14
N ASP A 408 -8.88 0.32 -13.24
CA ASP A 408 -8.49 -0.83 -14.05
C ASP A 408 -7.03 -1.17 -13.82
N VAL A 409 -6.71 -2.44 -13.59
CA VAL A 409 -5.36 -2.89 -13.26
C VAL A 409 -4.40 -2.76 -14.45
N PHE A 410 -4.89 -2.91 -15.69
CA PHE A 410 -4.05 -2.72 -16.88
C PHE A 410 -3.63 -1.25 -17.02
N VAL A 411 -4.56 -0.32 -16.73
CA VAL A 411 -4.25 1.13 -16.69
C VAL A 411 -3.27 1.45 -15.57
N GLU A 412 -3.38 0.77 -14.41
CA GLU A 412 -2.42 0.94 -13.30
C GLU A 412 -1.03 0.42 -13.69
N ALA A 413 -0.95 -0.72 -14.39
CA ALA A 413 0.31 -1.28 -14.87
C ALA A 413 1.03 -0.31 -15.80
N GLU A 414 0.34 0.23 -16.82
CA GLU A 414 0.90 1.22 -17.74
C GLU A 414 1.37 2.49 -17.01
N ALA A 415 0.60 2.96 -16.03
CA ALA A 415 0.98 4.12 -15.22
C ALA A 415 2.23 3.85 -14.35
N ASN A 416 2.41 2.62 -13.85
CA ASN A 416 3.62 2.24 -13.11
C ASN A 416 4.84 2.17 -14.02
N LYS A 417 4.72 1.61 -15.23
CA LYS A 417 5.77 1.59 -16.25
C LYS A 417 6.20 3.00 -16.65
N ALA A 418 5.22 3.83 -17.01
CA ALA A 418 5.46 5.23 -17.41
C ALA A 418 6.13 6.07 -16.30
N ALA A 419 5.87 5.75 -15.04
CA ALA A 419 6.46 6.43 -13.88
C ALA A 419 7.76 5.77 -13.38
N GLY A 420 8.29 4.76 -14.06
CA GLY A 420 9.51 4.05 -13.64
C GLY A 420 9.42 3.44 -12.24
N LYS A 421 8.21 2.97 -11.82
CA LYS A 421 7.98 2.48 -10.46
C LYS A 421 8.55 1.09 -10.23
N TYR A 422 8.70 0.32 -11.27
CA TYR A 422 9.29 -1.02 -11.29
C TYR A 422 9.76 -1.33 -12.72
N GLU A 423 10.53 -2.39 -12.89
CA GLU A 423 10.99 -2.86 -14.19
C GLU A 423 9.81 -3.21 -15.12
N ASN A 424 9.83 -2.68 -16.33
CA ASN A 424 8.71 -2.83 -17.26
C ASN A 424 8.46 -4.29 -17.64
N ALA A 425 9.53 -5.07 -17.90
CA ALA A 425 9.42 -6.47 -18.26
C ALA A 425 8.75 -7.32 -17.16
N SER A 426 9.09 -7.06 -15.90
CA SER A 426 8.47 -7.73 -14.75
C SER A 426 6.98 -7.38 -14.60
N ILE A 427 6.61 -6.10 -14.84
CA ILE A 427 5.20 -5.68 -14.84
C ILE A 427 4.45 -6.37 -15.99
N ASP A 428 5.02 -6.39 -17.19
CA ASP A 428 4.40 -7.03 -18.36
C ASP A 428 4.21 -8.52 -18.14
N HIS A 429 5.22 -9.22 -17.60
CA HIS A 429 5.14 -10.64 -17.25
C HIS A 429 3.99 -10.89 -16.25
N GLN A 430 3.91 -10.13 -15.17
CA GLN A 430 2.85 -10.25 -14.15
C GLN A 430 1.45 -10.06 -14.76
N ILE A 431 1.26 -9.02 -15.58
CA ILE A 431 -0.04 -8.71 -16.19
C ILE A 431 -0.43 -9.75 -17.25
N GLN A 432 0.52 -10.23 -18.05
CA GLN A 432 0.27 -11.31 -19.00
C GLN A 432 -0.09 -12.61 -18.30
N PHE A 433 0.61 -12.95 -17.22
CA PHE A 433 0.29 -14.10 -16.39
C PHE A 433 -1.15 -14.01 -15.87
N TYR A 434 -1.55 -12.91 -15.26
CA TYR A 434 -2.92 -12.74 -14.75
C TYR A 434 -3.97 -12.78 -15.86
N LYS A 435 -3.67 -12.23 -17.05
CA LYS A 435 -4.58 -12.23 -18.18
C LYS A 435 -4.80 -13.65 -18.74
N TYR A 436 -3.73 -14.41 -18.93
CA TYR A 436 -3.81 -15.70 -19.62
C TYR A 436 -3.99 -16.88 -18.68
N HIS A 437 -3.42 -16.84 -17.48
CA HIS A 437 -3.53 -17.92 -16.52
C HIS A 437 -4.74 -17.72 -15.58
N ASP A 438 -4.95 -16.53 -15.06
CA ASP A 438 -6.03 -16.23 -14.11
C ASP A 438 -7.32 -15.70 -14.76
N GLY A 439 -7.32 -15.42 -16.05
CA GLY A 439 -8.48 -14.89 -16.78
C GLY A 439 -8.84 -13.45 -16.39
N LEU A 440 -7.85 -12.64 -15.93
CA LEU A 440 -8.07 -11.25 -15.56
C LEU A 440 -8.60 -10.43 -16.73
N THR A 441 -9.70 -9.72 -16.51
CA THR A 441 -10.36 -8.86 -17.48
C THR A 441 -10.32 -7.40 -17.06
N HIS A 442 -10.54 -6.49 -18.02
CA HIS A 442 -10.67 -5.07 -17.74
C HIS A 442 -11.78 -4.79 -16.72
N TYR A 443 -11.54 -3.76 -15.90
CA TYR A 443 -12.58 -3.27 -15.00
C TYR A 443 -13.77 -2.71 -15.78
N SER A 444 -14.96 -3.14 -15.41
CA SER A 444 -16.21 -2.63 -15.96
C SER A 444 -17.27 -2.48 -14.86
N ARG A 445 -18.33 -1.71 -15.13
CA ARG A 445 -19.46 -1.57 -14.21
C ARG A 445 -20.23 -2.88 -13.98
N ALA A 446 -20.04 -3.89 -14.83
CA ALA A 446 -20.60 -5.22 -14.61
C ALA A 446 -20.03 -5.92 -13.36
N LYS A 447 -18.86 -5.48 -12.86
CA LYS A 447 -18.25 -5.97 -11.61
C LYS A 447 -18.89 -5.38 -10.34
N LEU A 448 -19.86 -4.45 -10.42
CA LEU A 448 -20.52 -3.94 -9.22
C LEU A 448 -21.09 -5.09 -8.37
N PRO A 449 -20.99 -5.02 -7.04
CA PRO A 449 -20.64 -3.87 -6.18
C PRO A 449 -19.14 -3.54 -6.06
N ILE A 450 -18.24 -4.26 -6.72
CA ILE A 450 -16.80 -3.95 -6.76
C ILE A 450 -16.62 -2.64 -7.52
N THR A 451 -16.09 -1.60 -6.86
CA THR A 451 -15.99 -0.25 -7.42
C THR A 451 -14.66 0.05 -8.08
N SER A 452 -13.67 -0.82 -7.95
CA SER A 452 -12.34 -0.70 -8.55
C SER A 452 -11.55 -2.01 -8.43
N ASP A 453 -10.72 -2.32 -9.42
CA ASP A 453 -9.71 -3.36 -9.32
C ASP A 453 -8.42 -2.85 -8.67
N VAL A 454 -8.23 -1.54 -8.59
CA VAL A 454 -7.01 -0.91 -8.07
C VAL A 454 -7.26 -0.27 -6.70
N PRO A 455 -6.62 -0.77 -5.64
CA PRO A 455 -6.68 -0.16 -4.32
C PRO A 455 -5.69 1.00 -4.19
N GLU A 456 -5.94 1.87 -3.20
CA GLU A 456 -4.92 2.77 -2.65
C GLU A 456 -4.43 2.16 -1.33
N GLY A 457 -3.49 1.25 -1.45
CA GLY A 457 -3.03 0.39 -0.35
C GLY A 457 -2.21 1.09 0.73
N CYS A 458 -2.09 2.41 0.71
CA CYS A 458 -1.36 3.14 1.75
C CYS A 458 -2.06 3.12 3.12
N VAL A 459 -3.32 2.70 3.18
CA VAL A 459 -4.06 2.38 4.40
C VAL A 459 -4.79 1.05 4.22
N ILE A 460 -4.65 0.16 5.21
CA ILE A 460 -5.40 -1.11 5.29
C ILE A 460 -5.98 -1.21 6.70
N ILE A 461 -7.28 -1.47 6.80
CA ILE A 461 -7.99 -1.63 8.06
C ILE A 461 -8.57 -3.04 8.06
N ARG A 462 -8.25 -3.86 9.08
CA ARG A 462 -8.69 -5.27 9.08
C ARG A 462 -8.90 -5.85 10.47
N GLU A 463 -9.78 -6.82 10.56
CA GLU A 463 -9.88 -7.79 11.64
C GLU A 463 -9.06 -9.04 11.26
N HIS A 464 -8.26 -9.56 12.19
CA HIS A 464 -7.41 -10.73 11.98
C HIS A 464 -8.21 -12.02 12.20
N ILE A 465 -9.00 -12.42 11.21
CA ILE A 465 -9.72 -13.69 11.17
C ILE A 465 -9.18 -14.57 10.03
N PRO A 466 -9.42 -15.88 10.04
CA PRO A 466 -8.82 -16.80 9.07
C PRO A 466 -8.94 -16.34 7.61
N ILE A 467 -10.12 -15.87 7.17
CA ILE A 467 -10.30 -15.46 5.76
C ILE A 467 -9.54 -14.18 5.39
N THR A 468 -9.44 -13.18 6.28
CA THR A 468 -8.67 -11.96 6.03
C THR A 468 -7.17 -12.23 6.08
N ASN A 469 -6.74 -13.15 6.95
CA ASN A 469 -5.36 -13.62 7.02
C ASN A 469 -4.98 -14.39 5.76
N LEU A 470 -5.85 -15.30 5.27
CA LEU A 470 -5.65 -15.98 3.99
C LEU A 470 -5.51 -14.97 2.85
N PHE A 471 -6.44 -14.00 2.76
CA PHE A 471 -6.39 -12.99 1.71
C PHE A 471 -5.05 -12.25 1.69
N THR A 472 -4.58 -11.79 2.83
CA THR A 472 -3.32 -11.04 2.89
C THR A 472 -2.08 -11.92 2.72
N CYS A 473 -2.12 -13.20 3.09
CA CYS A 473 -1.09 -14.19 2.74
C CYS A 473 -0.99 -14.36 1.22
N LEU A 474 -2.11 -14.65 0.56
CA LEU A 474 -2.11 -14.86 -0.89
C LEU A 474 -1.74 -13.58 -1.64
N TRP A 475 -2.16 -12.42 -1.15
CA TRP A 475 -1.75 -11.14 -1.70
C TRP A 475 -0.23 -10.90 -1.54
N PHE A 476 0.34 -11.28 -0.39
CA PHE A 476 1.79 -11.25 -0.19
C PHE A 476 2.52 -12.20 -1.13
N ASN A 477 2.03 -13.44 -1.32
CA ASN A 477 2.65 -14.42 -2.21
C ASN A 477 2.72 -13.92 -3.66
N GLU A 478 1.70 -13.19 -4.13
CA GLU A 478 1.74 -12.55 -5.45
C GLU A 478 2.77 -11.41 -5.53
N VAL A 479 2.93 -10.63 -4.45
CA VAL A 479 3.98 -9.60 -4.35
C VAL A 479 5.37 -10.24 -4.30
N ASP A 480 5.52 -11.35 -3.61
CA ASP A 480 6.77 -12.10 -3.53
C ASP A 480 7.15 -12.74 -4.87
N ARG A 481 6.17 -13.33 -5.56
CA ARG A 481 6.36 -14.00 -6.86
C ARG A 481 6.68 -13.01 -7.99
N PHE A 482 6.02 -11.86 -8.04
CA PHE A 482 6.09 -10.93 -9.19
C PHE A 482 6.77 -9.61 -8.82
N THR A 483 5.99 -8.58 -8.55
CA THR A 483 6.52 -7.23 -8.32
C THR A 483 6.13 -6.69 -6.95
N SER A 484 6.92 -5.77 -6.40
CA SER A 484 6.57 -5.06 -5.15
C SER A 484 5.37 -4.09 -5.31
N ARG A 485 4.74 -4.06 -6.51
CA ARG A 485 3.55 -3.25 -6.80
C ARG A 485 2.28 -3.99 -6.40
N ASP A 486 1.98 -3.96 -5.10
CA ASP A 486 0.83 -4.63 -4.47
C ASP A 486 -0.52 -4.31 -5.11
N GLN A 487 -0.67 -3.14 -5.75
CA GLN A 487 -1.86 -2.74 -6.48
C GLN A 487 -2.18 -3.63 -7.69
N LEU A 488 -1.16 -4.23 -8.31
CA LEU A 488 -1.32 -5.06 -9.52
C LEU A 488 -1.91 -6.44 -9.23
N SER A 489 -1.65 -6.99 -8.04
CA SER A 489 -2.09 -8.33 -7.63
C SER A 489 -3.38 -8.34 -6.80
N PHE A 490 -3.81 -7.20 -6.28
CA PHE A 490 -4.95 -7.11 -5.37
C PHE A 490 -6.24 -7.70 -5.93
N SER A 491 -6.63 -7.29 -7.15
CA SER A 491 -7.90 -7.72 -7.75
C SER A 491 -7.93 -9.21 -8.05
N THR A 492 -6.84 -9.77 -8.57
CA THR A 492 -6.73 -11.20 -8.85
C THR A 492 -6.97 -12.03 -7.58
N VAL A 493 -6.30 -11.68 -6.48
CA VAL A 493 -6.47 -12.41 -5.21
C VAL A 493 -7.86 -12.22 -4.63
N ARG A 494 -8.36 -10.96 -4.60
CA ARG A 494 -9.71 -10.64 -4.12
C ARG A 494 -10.78 -11.44 -4.88
N ASP A 495 -10.74 -11.38 -6.19
CA ASP A 495 -11.79 -11.97 -7.03
C ASP A 495 -11.81 -13.50 -6.92
N LYS A 496 -10.63 -14.16 -6.86
CA LYS A 496 -10.53 -15.61 -6.66
C LYS A 496 -11.12 -16.05 -5.30
N ILE A 497 -10.89 -15.30 -4.22
CA ILE A 497 -11.46 -15.61 -2.89
C ILE A 497 -12.96 -15.34 -2.87
N MET A 498 -13.40 -14.17 -3.35
CA MET A 498 -14.82 -13.81 -3.37
C MET A 498 -15.67 -14.74 -4.27
N ALA A 499 -15.08 -15.33 -5.29
CA ALA A 499 -15.75 -16.34 -6.12
C ALA A 499 -16.02 -17.67 -5.38
N LYS A 500 -15.34 -17.93 -4.27
CA LYS A 500 -15.44 -19.18 -3.50
C LYS A 500 -16.13 -19.02 -2.14
N THR A 501 -16.30 -17.78 -1.66
CA THR A 501 -16.82 -17.50 -0.32
C THR A 501 -17.79 -16.34 -0.34
N ASP A 502 -18.68 -16.27 0.66
CA ASP A 502 -19.54 -15.11 0.93
C ASP A 502 -18.77 -14.05 1.77
N TRP A 503 -17.53 -13.77 1.39
CA TRP A 503 -16.71 -12.73 2.00
C TRP A 503 -16.57 -11.55 1.05
N SER A 504 -16.55 -10.34 1.60
CA SER A 504 -16.42 -9.12 0.81
C SER A 504 -15.52 -8.10 1.49
N ILE A 505 -14.93 -7.22 0.69
CA ILE A 505 -14.08 -6.13 1.12
C ILE A 505 -14.88 -4.83 1.09
N ASN A 506 -14.83 -4.05 2.16
CA ASN A 506 -15.30 -2.67 2.13
C ASN A 506 -14.29 -1.78 1.38
N MET A 507 -14.58 -1.49 0.11
CA MET A 507 -13.76 -0.62 -0.71
C MET A 507 -14.34 0.80 -0.72
N PHE A 508 -13.81 1.68 0.14
CA PHE A 508 -14.28 3.04 0.32
C PHE A 508 -13.57 4.04 -0.62
N MET A 509 -14.03 5.29 -0.65
CA MET A 509 -13.51 6.34 -1.53
C MET A 509 -12.15 6.86 -1.07
N ASP A 510 -11.25 7.18 -2.02
CA ASP A 510 -9.96 7.83 -1.69
C ASP A 510 -10.13 9.18 -0.96
N CYS A 511 -11.19 9.92 -1.24
CA CYS A 511 -11.46 11.18 -0.54
C CYS A 511 -11.82 10.97 0.94
N GLU A 512 -12.44 9.83 1.31
CA GLU A 512 -12.69 9.45 2.70
C GLU A 512 -11.38 9.11 3.41
N ARG A 513 -10.47 8.37 2.74
CA ARG A 513 -9.13 8.09 3.25
C ARG A 513 -8.38 9.38 3.58
N ARG A 514 -8.44 10.38 2.69
CA ARG A 514 -7.78 11.69 2.88
C ARG A 514 -8.34 12.51 4.02
N ASN A 515 -9.49 12.11 4.57
CA ASN A 515 -10.07 12.76 5.74
C ASN A 515 -9.34 12.33 7.03
N PHE A 516 -8.92 11.07 7.15
CA PHE A 516 -8.31 10.55 8.38
C PHE A 516 -6.80 10.32 8.30
N VAL A 517 -6.19 10.29 7.10
CA VAL A 517 -4.74 10.31 6.93
C VAL A 517 -4.33 11.41 5.95
N ILE A 518 -3.28 12.14 6.31
CA ILE A 518 -2.74 13.25 5.53
C ILE A 518 -1.35 12.87 5.04
N GLN A 519 -1.09 13.02 3.75
CA GLN A 519 0.25 12.92 3.22
C GLN A 519 0.99 14.24 3.46
N VAL A 520 1.99 14.22 4.31
CA VAL A 520 2.87 15.36 4.53
C VAL A 520 3.88 15.36 3.38
N SER A 521 3.72 16.29 2.44
CA SER A 521 4.76 16.53 1.43
C SER A 521 5.91 17.23 2.10
N ILE A 522 6.96 16.48 2.38
CA ILE A 522 8.25 17.08 2.71
C ILE A 522 8.78 17.61 1.38
N CYS A 523 8.82 18.93 1.21
CA CYS A 523 9.77 19.58 0.30
C CYS A 523 11.18 19.33 0.87
N VAL A 524 11.62 18.08 0.92
CA VAL A 524 13.02 17.76 1.05
C VAL A 524 13.61 18.06 -0.30
N LEU A 525 14.31 19.19 -0.35
CA LEU A 525 15.26 19.55 -1.35
C LEU A 525 15.77 18.34 -2.11
N SER A 526 15.36 18.26 -3.36
CA SER A 526 16.07 17.54 -4.40
C SER A 526 17.42 18.24 -4.66
N CYS A 527 18.24 18.34 -3.61
CA CYS A 527 19.64 18.76 -3.69
C CYS A 527 20.59 17.56 -3.71
N ARG A 528 20.11 16.35 -3.97
CA ARG A 528 20.94 15.14 -4.13
C ARG A 528 21.10 14.67 -5.57
N VAL A 529 20.83 15.51 -6.55
CA VAL A 529 21.06 15.17 -7.98
C VAL A 529 22.10 16.07 -8.64
N LEU A 530 22.85 16.85 -7.88
CA LEU A 530 24.02 17.59 -8.41
C LEU A 530 25.12 17.60 -7.34
N CYS A 531 25.71 16.45 -7.08
CA CYS A 531 27.10 16.30 -6.63
C CYS A 531 27.65 15.03 -7.26
#